data_93f84820712d39fb98629356f3816e25
#
_entry.id   93f84820712d39fb98629356f3816e25
#
_cell.length_a   1.000
_cell.length_b   1.000
_cell.length_c   1.000
_cell.angle_alpha   90.00
_cell.angle_beta   90.00
_cell.angle_gamma   90.00
#
_symmetry.space_group_name_H-M   'P 1'
#
loop_
_entity.id
_entity.type
_entity.pdbx_description
1 polymer ?
#
loop_
_entity_poly.entity_id
_entity_poly.type
_entity_poly.pdbx_seq_one_letter_code
_entity_poly.pdbx_strand_id
1 'polypeptide(L)'
;MTIAIHGLGRMGMQIARKLAESEHRVIAHNRSPEPIQEAAGYGAVPAQTKQAVLDAFRGERVVLWIMLPADVVDAEVDEWLSLVPTGSIIIDGGNSDYRLTQKLNQVVTAKGCHLIDVGTSGGVWGYQNGFSMMAGADSTEAFDAVEPALKILAAPEGAYYHFGPSGSGHFVKMTHNAIEYGMMQSLAEGYRMLKEGPYKDIDLAAAGDVWQHHSVVTSWLNELTRDALKENPNLDGIDGFVAESGEARWTLETAQALGLDMPSIQAAFDVRVASQQGKVNFGTKLLAAMRNKFGGHKLNA
;
A
#
# COMPACT_ATOMS: atom_id res chain seq x y z
N MET A 1 1.23 -22.31 -8.03
CA MET A 1 1.02 -22.56 -6.58
C MET A 1 -0.42 -22.29 -6.19
N THR A 2 -0.89 -22.87 -5.07
CA THR A 2 -2.17 -22.51 -4.45
C THR A 2 -1.93 -21.40 -3.40
N ILE A 3 -2.73 -20.33 -3.42
CA ILE A 3 -2.62 -19.20 -2.50
C ILE A 3 -4.01 -18.66 -2.16
N ALA A 4 -4.27 -18.37 -0.89
CA ALA A 4 -5.50 -17.72 -0.45
C ALA A 4 -5.26 -16.22 -0.25
N ILE A 5 -6.17 -15.39 -0.73
CA ILE A 5 -6.21 -13.96 -0.48
C ILE A 5 -7.35 -13.67 0.48
N HIS A 6 -7.01 -13.16 1.66
CA HIS A 6 -7.95 -12.72 2.67
C HIS A 6 -8.01 -11.20 2.75
N GLY A 7 -9.16 -10.64 2.46
CA GLY A 7 -9.36 -9.20 2.35
C GLY A 7 -9.33 -8.73 0.90
N LEU A 8 -10.52 -8.63 0.30
CA LEU A 8 -10.73 -8.27 -1.10
C LEU A 8 -11.16 -6.79 -1.23
N GLY A 9 -10.46 -5.92 -0.50
CA GLY A 9 -10.55 -4.48 -0.70
C GLY A 9 -9.86 -4.05 -2.01
N ARG A 10 -9.69 -2.74 -2.21
CA ARG A 10 -9.13 -2.18 -3.47
C ARG A 10 -7.82 -2.85 -3.91
N MET A 11 -6.87 -3.03 -2.99
CA MET A 11 -5.58 -3.66 -3.30
C MET A 11 -5.68 -5.18 -3.36
N GLY A 12 -6.34 -5.79 -2.38
CA GLY A 12 -6.48 -7.25 -2.32
C GLY A 12 -7.23 -7.83 -3.52
N MET A 13 -8.24 -7.15 -4.03
CA MET A 13 -8.93 -7.55 -5.26
C MET A 13 -8.02 -7.53 -6.47
N GLN A 14 -7.19 -6.51 -6.64
CA GLN A 14 -6.25 -6.44 -7.76
C GLN A 14 -5.18 -7.54 -7.69
N ILE A 15 -4.66 -7.80 -6.47
CA ILE A 15 -3.71 -8.90 -6.23
C ILE A 15 -4.38 -10.25 -6.55
N ALA A 16 -5.58 -10.49 -6.02
CA ALA A 16 -6.33 -11.72 -6.26
C ALA A 16 -6.60 -11.92 -7.76
N ARG A 17 -7.06 -10.89 -8.45
CA ARG A 17 -7.33 -10.92 -9.88
C ARG A 17 -6.07 -11.22 -10.69
N LYS A 18 -4.98 -10.47 -10.46
CA LYS A 18 -3.73 -10.62 -11.21
C LYS A 18 -3.12 -12.00 -11.06
N LEU A 19 -3.20 -12.59 -9.87
CA LEU A 19 -2.77 -13.96 -9.61
C LEU A 19 -3.73 -15.00 -10.23
N ALA A 20 -5.04 -14.78 -10.15
CA ALA A 20 -6.03 -15.73 -10.71
C ALA A 20 -6.02 -15.77 -12.25
N GLU A 21 -5.70 -14.65 -12.90
CA GLU A 21 -5.52 -14.57 -14.37
C GLU A 21 -4.17 -15.16 -14.82
N SER A 22 -3.32 -15.59 -13.89
CA SER A 22 -2.05 -16.28 -14.15
C SER A 22 -2.20 -17.82 -13.94
N GLU A 23 -1.09 -18.53 -13.85
CA GLU A 23 -1.05 -19.97 -13.58
C GLU A 23 -1.30 -20.35 -12.10
N HIS A 24 -1.67 -19.38 -11.25
CA HIS A 24 -1.88 -19.60 -9.82
C HIS A 24 -3.33 -19.95 -9.51
N ARG A 25 -3.50 -20.91 -8.60
CA ARG A 25 -4.81 -21.24 -8.04
C ARG A 25 -5.08 -20.33 -6.86
N VAL A 26 -5.90 -19.30 -7.06
CA VAL A 26 -6.25 -18.33 -6.04
C VAL A 26 -7.53 -18.74 -5.32
N ILE A 27 -7.51 -18.72 -3.99
CA ILE A 27 -8.69 -18.91 -3.13
C ILE A 27 -9.04 -17.53 -2.59
N ALA A 28 -10.26 -17.05 -2.86
CA ALA A 28 -10.71 -15.72 -2.50
C ALA A 28 -11.59 -15.76 -1.25
N HIS A 29 -11.16 -15.06 -0.19
CA HIS A 29 -11.90 -14.95 1.06
C HIS A 29 -12.06 -13.50 1.49
N ASN A 30 -13.26 -13.16 1.97
CA ASN A 30 -13.57 -11.83 2.50
C ASN A 30 -14.75 -11.95 3.47
N ARG A 31 -14.88 -10.97 4.37
CA ARG A 31 -16.01 -10.90 5.30
C ARG A 31 -17.36 -10.78 4.60
N SER A 32 -17.43 -9.97 3.53
CA SER A 32 -18.63 -9.78 2.71
C SER A 32 -18.59 -10.70 1.50
N PRO A 33 -19.72 -11.27 1.06
CA PRO A 33 -19.76 -12.23 -0.05
C PRO A 33 -19.57 -11.60 -1.43
N GLU A 34 -19.95 -10.32 -1.63
CA GLU A 34 -19.92 -9.66 -2.93
C GLU A 34 -18.50 -9.64 -3.54
N PRO A 35 -17.43 -9.21 -2.82
CA PRO A 35 -16.08 -9.26 -3.35
C PRO A 35 -15.57 -10.68 -3.65
N ILE A 36 -16.08 -11.68 -2.93
CA ILE A 36 -15.73 -13.10 -3.21
C ILE A 36 -16.30 -13.51 -4.57
N GLN A 37 -17.54 -13.13 -4.89
CA GLN A 37 -18.17 -13.42 -6.18
C GLN A 37 -17.48 -12.63 -7.31
N GLU A 38 -17.09 -11.39 -7.06
CA GLU A 38 -16.32 -10.61 -8.02
C GLU A 38 -14.98 -11.30 -8.35
N ALA A 39 -14.22 -11.71 -7.33
CA ALA A 39 -12.97 -12.45 -7.52
C ALA A 39 -13.16 -13.78 -8.27
N ALA A 40 -14.28 -14.48 -8.03
CA ALA A 40 -14.63 -15.69 -8.77
C ALA A 40 -14.84 -15.42 -10.26
N GLY A 41 -15.35 -14.25 -10.62
CA GLY A 41 -15.46 -13.79 -12.01
C GLY A 41 -14.11 -13.67 -12.74
N TYR A 42 -13.01 -13.52 -12.01
CA TYR A 42 -11.63 -13.51 -12.53
C TYR A 42 -10.94 -14.87 -12.44
N GLY A 43 -11.65 -15.94 -12.04
CA GLY A 43 -11.10 -17.30 -11.95
C GLY A 43 -10.65 -17.73 -10.56
N ALA A 44 -10.83 -16.92 -9.53
CA ALA A 44 -10.54 -17.34 -8.16
C ALA A 44 -11.58 -18.35 -7.63
N VAL A 45 -11.15 -19.23 -6.75
CA VAL A 45 -12.02 -20.17 -6.03
C VAL A 45 -12.71 -19.45 -4.88
N PRO A 46 -14.04 -19.32 -4.86
CA PRO A 46 -14.74 -18.62 -3.79
C PRO A 46 -14.72 -19.42 -2.49
N ALA A 47 -14.39 -18.78 -1.36
CA ALA A 47 -14.43 -19.37 -0.03
C ALA A 47 -15.09 -18.39 0.96
N GLN A 48 -16.30 -18.71 1.40
CA GLN A 48 -17.08 -17.84 2.30
C GLN A 48 -16.69 -17.96 3.77
N THR A 49 -15.99 -19.03 4.15
CA THR A 49 -15.55 -19.27 5.53
C THR A 49 -14.07 -19.63 5.56
N LYS A 50 -13.41 -19.42 6.69
CA LYS A 50 -12.01 -19.82 6.88
C LYS A 50 -11.84 -21.35 6.68
N GLN A 51 -12.81 -22.14 7.12
CA GLN A 51 -12.79 -23.59 6.88
C GLN A 51 -12.85 -23.92 5.37
N ALA A 52 -13.70 -23.25 4.61
CA ALA A 52 -13.75 -23.45 3.15
C ALA A 52 -12.43 -23.05 2.46
N VAL A 53 -11.69 -22.09 3.00
CA VAL A 53 -10.33 -21.78 2.53
C VAL A 53 -9.41 -22.97 2.75
N LEU A 54 -9.37 -23.55 3.96
CA LEU A 54 -8.52 -24.70 4.28
C LEU A 54 -8.88 -25.93 3.44
N ASP A 55 -10.17 -26.22 3.30
CA ASP A 55 -10.66 -27.36 2.48
C ASP A 55 -10.22 -27.20 1.01
N ALA A 56 -10.17 -25.96 0.53
CA ALA A 56 -9.74 -25.68 -0.84
C ALA A 56 -8.24 -25.94 -1.08
N PHE A 57 -7.39 -25.97 -0.06
CA PHE A 57 -5.98 -26.39 -0.19
C PHE A 57 -5.81 -27.90 -0.39
N ARG A 58 -6.82 -28.72 -0.10
CA ARG A 58 -6.80 -30.18 -0.35
C ARG A 58 -5.61 -30.91 0.30
N GLY A 59 -5.15 -30.43 1.45
CA GLY A 59 -4.00 -30.99 2.19
C GLY A 59 -2.64 -30.45 1.73
N GLU A 60 -2.58 -29.54 0.76
CA GLU A 60 -1.36 -28.82 0.41
C GLU A 60 -0.96 -27.83 1.53
N ARG A 61 0.31 -27.35 1.49
CA ARG A 61 0.78 -26.26 2.36
C ARG A 61 -0.13 -25.05 2.20
N VAL A 62 -0.64 -24.52 3.30
CA VAL A 62 -1.44 -23.29 3.28
C VAL A 62 -0.52 -22.09 3.08
N VAL A 63 -0.80 -21.30 2.06
CA VAL A 63 -0.20 -19.98 1.82
C VAL A 63 -1.32 -18.96 1.85
N LEU A 64 -1.33 -18.13 2.88
CA LEU A 64 -2.38 -17.17 3.17
C LEU A 64 -1.84 -15.76 3.06
N TRP A 65 -2.35 -14.96 2.13
CA TRP A 65 -2.03 -13.54 1.99
C TRP A 65 -3.15 -12.69 2.57
N ILE A 66 -2.83 -11.96 3.64
CA ILE A 66 -3.77 -11.08 4.36
C ILE A 66 -3.62 -9.65 3.82
N MET A 67 -4.75 -9.07 3.39
CA MET A 67 -4.86 -7.71 2.85
C MET A 67 -5.86 -6.90 3.68
N LEU A 68 -5.61 -6.80 4.97
CA LEU A 68 -6.49 -6.14 5.94
C LEU A 68 -5.84 -4.86 6.50
N PRO A 69 -6.64 -3.95 7.09
CA PRO A 69 -6.12 -2.80 7.84
C PRO A 69 -5.27 -3.23 9.04
N ALA A 70 -4.27 -2.41 9.38
CA ALA A 70 -3.31 -2.70 10.45
C ALA A 70 -3.94 -2.89 11.83
N ASP A 71 -5.09 -2.27 12.08
CA ASP A 71 -5.82 -2.35 13.35
C ASP A 71 -6.54 -3.68 13.59
N VAL A 72 -6.68 -4.52 12.56
CA VAL A 72 -7.36 -5.82 12.67
C VAL A 72 -6.46 -7.01 12.33
N VAL A 73 -5.27 -6.79 11.75
CA VAL A 73 -4.41 -7.87 11.27
C VAL A 73 -3.93 -8.79 12.39
N ASP A 74 -3.68 -8.25 13.57
CA ASP A 74 -3.22 -8.99 14.76
C ASP A 74 -4.23 -10.08 15.15
N ALA A 75 -5.47 -9.69 15.39
CA ALA A 75 -6.55 -10.62 15.74
C ALA A 75 -6.82 -11.65 14.63
N GLU A 76 -6.73 -11.23 13.37
CA GLU A 76 -6.95 -12.13 12.24
C GLU A 76 -5.83 -13.16 12.09
N VAL A 77 -4.58 -12.78 12.31
CA VAL A 77 -3.46 -13.73 12.32
C VAL A 77 -3.62 -14.74 13.44
N ASP A 78 -4.00 -14.32 14.65
CA ASP A 78 -4.22 -15.22 15.80
C ASP A 78 -5.35 -16.24 15.48
N GLU A 79 -6.45 -15.78 14.88
CA GLU A 79 -7.54 -16.68 14.49
C GLU A 79 -7.08 -17.69 13.44
N TRP A 80 -6.35 -17.23 12.40
CA TRP A 80 -5.81 -18.15 11.38
C TRP A 80 -4.83 -19.16 11.95
N LEU A 81 -3.95 -18.75 12.87
CA LEU A 81 -2.99 -19.64 13.54
C LEU A 81 -3.65 -20.75 14.35
N SER A 82 -4.90 -20.56 14.79
CA SER A 82 -5.67 -21.63 15.44
C SER A 82 -6.19 -22.70 14.47
N LEU A 83 -6.21 -22.41 13.17
CA LEU A 83 -6.85 -23.23 12.14
C LEU A 83 -5.84 -23.86 11.16
N VAL A 84 -4.76 -23.14 10.82
CA VAL A 84 -3.81 -23.59 9.80
C VAL A 84 -2.86 -24.68 10.35
N PRO A 85 -2.44 -25.65 9.53
CA PRO A 85 -1.45 -26.64 9.93
C PRO A 85 -0.05 -26.02 10.10
N THR A 86 0.79 -26.67 10.90
CA THR A 86 2.22 -26.37 10.98
C THR A 86 2.88 -26.37 9.60
N GLY A 87 3.84 -25.47 9.39
CA GLY A 87 4.51 -25.27 8.09
C GLY A 87 3.76 -24.35 7.15
N SER A 88 2.59 -23.81 7.55
CA SER A 88 1.87 -22.80 6.76
C SER A 88 2.65 -21.50 6.65
N ILE A 89 2.42 -20.78 5.56
CA ILE A 89 3.01 -19.45 5.31
C ILE A 89 1.88 -18.41 5.41
N ILE A 90 2.07 -17.43 6.30
CA ILE A 90 1.17 -16.27 6.43
C ILE A 90 1.91 -15.07 5.87
N ILE A 91 1.28 -14.36 4.94
CA ILE A 91 1.81 -13.13 4.34
C ILE A 91 0.96 -11.97 4.86
N ASP A 92 1.55 -11.07 5.63
CA ASP A 92 0.94 -9.77 5.93
C ASP A 92 1.27 -8.81 4.77
N GLY A 93 0.29 -8.60 3.89
CA GLY A 93 0.41 -7.71 2.73
C GLY A 93 -0.23 -6.34 2.97
N GLY A 94 -0.66 -6.05 4.20
CA GLY A 94 -1.19 -4.76 4.61
C GLY A 94 -0.11 -3.70 4.79
N ASN A 95 -0.51 -2.53 5.24
CA ASN A 95 0.41 -1.50 5.72
C ASN A 95 0.45 -1.57 7.25
N SER A 96 1.27 -2.46 7.78
CA SER A 96 1.44 -2.68 9.21
C SER A 96 2.68 -1.98 9.76
N ASP A 97 2.64 -1.62 11.04
CA ASP A 97 3.84 -1.19 11.78
C ASP A 97 4.82 -2.39 11.87
N TYR A 98 6.07 -2.19 11.44
CA TYR A 98 7.09 -3.24 11.49
C TYR A 98 7.28 -3.83 12.89
N ARG A 99 7.06 -3.03 13.94
CA ARG A 99 7.14 -3.47 15.36
C ARG A 99 6.04 -4.48 15.69
N LEU A 100 4.84 -4.29 15.12
CA LEU A 100 3.76 -5.27 15.20
C LEU A 100 4.14 -6.55 14.43
N THR A 101 4.66 -6.41 13.22
CA THR A 101 5.12 -7.55 12.41
C THR A 101 6.15 -8.40 13.17
N GLN A 102 7.12 -7.77 13.86
CA GLN A 102 8.09 -8.49 14.68
C GLN A 102 7.44 -9.28 15.82
N LYS A 103 6.42 -8.73 16.48
CA LYS A 103 5.63 -9.44 17.52
C LYS A 103 4.84 -10.61 16.91
N LEU A 104 4.16 -10.39 15.81
CA LEU A 104 3.41 -11.44 15.10
C LEU A 104 4.34 -12.57 14.65
N ASN A 105 5.53 -12.24 14.16
CA ASN A 105 6.50 -13.26 13.75
C ASN A 105 6.89 -14.20 14.90
N GLN A 106 7.03 -13.68 16.12
CA GLN A 106 7.30 -14.53 17.28
C GLN A 106 6.16 -15.52 17.55
N VAL A 107 4.91 -15.06 17.46
CA VAL A 107 3.73 -15.92 17.68
C VAL A 107 3.56 -16.94 16.55
N VAL A 108 3.72 -16.52 15.30
CA VAL A 108 3.63 -17.36 14.12
C VAL A 108 4.70 -18.46 14.13
N THR A 109 5.94 -18.10 14.43
CA THR A 109 7.06 -19.05 14.52
C THR A 109 6.90 -20.04 15.67
N ALA A 110 6.38 -19.60 16.82
CA ALA A 110 6.09 -20.49 17.96
C ALA A 110 5.03 -21.55 17.62
N LYS A 111 4.18 -21.32 16.61
CA LYS A 111 3.22 -22.29 16.08
C LYS A 111 3.79 -23.16 14.95
N GLY A 112 5.09 -23.04 14.66
CA GLY A 112 5.75 -23.77 13.58
C GLY A 112 5.31 -23.32 12.17
N CYS A 113 4.81 -22.08 12.04
CA CYS A 113 4.46 -21.44 10.78
C CYS A 113 5.50 -20.38 10.41
N HIS A 114 5.38 -19.78 9.22
CA HIS A 114 6.25 -18.73 8.73
C HIS A 114 5.47 -17.45 8.48
N LEU A 115 6.01 -16.31 8.93
CA LEU A 115 5.49 -14.98 8.58
C LEU A 115 6.37 -14.33 7.53
N ILE A 116 5.72 -13.76 6.51
CA ILE A 116 6.34 -12.88 5.51
C ILE A 116 5.56 -11.57 5.55
N ASP A 117 6.25 -10.46 5.65
CA ASP A 117 5.64 -9.14 5.48
C ASP A 117 5.95 -8.60 4.09
N VAL A 118 4.92 -8.03 3.42
CA VAL A 118 5.04 -7.50 2.07
C VAL A 118 4.37 -6.14 1.98
N GLY A 119 5.15 -5.10 2.19
CA GLY A 119 4.71 -3.74 1.92
C GLY A 119 4.57 -3.51 0.42
N THR A 120 3.37 -3.14 -0.03
CA THR A 120 3.06 -3.02 -1.46
C THR A 120 2.85 -1.56 -1.85
N SER A 121 3.49 -1.12 -2.94
CA SER A 121 3.29 0.15 -3.62
C SER A 121 2.82 -0.05 -5.06
N GLY A 122 2.19 0.97 -5.66
CA GLY A 122 1.61 0.93 -7.02
C GLY A 122 0.14 1.34 -7.05
N GLY A 123 -0.52 1.37 -5.90
CA GLY A 123 -1.90 1.85 -5.75
C GLY A 123 -2.88 1.15 -6.69
N VAL A 124 -3.83 1.91 -7.21
CA VAL A 124 -4.86 1.39 -8.13
C VAL A 124 -4.32 1.02 -9.52
N TRP A 125 -3.09 1.39 -9.84
CA TRP A 125 -2.43 1.12 -11.11
C TRP A 125 -1.59 -0.17 -11.10
N GLY A 126 -1.36 -0.77 -9.93
CA GLY A 126 -0.51 -1.95 -9.77
C GLY A 126 -0.96 -3.18 -10.56
N TYR A 127 -2.27 -3.32 -10.80
CA TYR A 127 -2.77 -4.39 -11.67
C TYR A 127 -2.21 -4.28 -13.09
N GLN A 128 -2.17 -3.08 -13.65
CA GLN A 128 -1.71 -2.84 -15.04
C GLN A 128 -0.19 -2.74 -15.13
N ASN A 129 0.43 -1.92 -14.27
CA ASN A 129 1.83 -1.55 -14.38
C ASN A 129 2.76 -2.48 -13.58
N GLY A 130 2.22 -3.30 -12.69
CA GLY A 130 2.99 -4.06 -11.71
C GLY A 130 3.10 -3.36 -10.36
N PHE A 131 3.26 -4.15 -9.31
CA PHE A 131 3.45 -3.65 -7.96
C PHE A 131 4.93 -3.57 -7.61
N SER A 132 5.31 -2.56 -6.82
CA SER A 132 6.61 -2.53 -6.15
C SER A 132 6.44 -3.06 -4.73
N MET A 133 7.12 -4.17 -4.41
CA MET A 133 6.91 -4.91 -3.17
C MET A 133 8.20 -5.03 -2.36
N MET A 134 8.09 -4.64 -1.09
CA MET A 134 9.16 -4.71 -0.10
C MET A 134 8.87 -5.87 0.84
N ALA A 135 9.65 -6.95 0.75
CA ALA A 135 9.41 -8.17 1.53
C ALA A 135 10.40 -8.35 2.67
N GLY A 136 9.92 -8.87 3.80
CA GLY A 136 10.71 -9.36 4.92
C GLY A 136 10.30 -10.77 5.30
N ALA A 137 11.26 -11.64 5.60
CA ALA A 137 11.01 -13.01 6.02
C ALA A 137 12.24 -13.59 6.73
N ASP A 138 12.04 -14.33 7.83
CA ASP A 138 13.13 -15.04 8.50
C ASP A 138 13.53 -16.33 7.76
N SER A 139 12.57 -16.96 7.07
CA SER A 139 12.78 -18.21 6.34
C SER A 139 12.94 -17.94 4.83
N THR A 140 14.15 -18.18 4.32
CA THR A 140 14.43 -18.15 2.89
C THR A 140 13.58 -19.18 2.13
N GLU A 141 13.38 -20.38 2.69
CA GLU A 141 12.52 -21.41 2.06
C GLU A 141 11.08 -20.92 1.91
N ALA A 142 10.52 -20.28 2.95
CA ALA A 142 9.18 -19.73 2.88
C ALA A 142 9.09 -18.58 1.87
N PHE A 143 10.10 -17.72 1.80
CA PHE A 143 10.18 -16.66 0.81
C PHE A 143 10.25 -17.22 -0.62
N ASP A 144 11.13 -18.18 -0.88
CA ASP A 144 11.28 -18.82 -2.20
C ASP A 144 9.99 -19.50 -2.66
N ALA A 145 9.21 -20.05 -1.72
CA ALA A 145 7.92 -20.66 -2.02
C ALA A 145 6.86 -19.65 -2.50
N VAL A 146 6.93 -18.39 -2.10
CA VAL A 146 6.00 -17.34 -2.51
C VAL A 146 6.55 -16.44 -3.61
N GLU A 147 7.83 -16.49 -3.88
CA GLU A 147 8.50 -15.68 -4.91
C GLU A 147 7.82 -15.75 -6.30
N PRO A 148 7.31 -16.91 -6.77
CA PRO A 148 6.58 -16.97 -8.04
C PRO A 148 5.35 -16.04 -8.08
N ALA A 149 4.63 -15.88 -6.96
CA ALA A 149 3.52 -14.94 -6.89
C ALA A 149 4.01 -13.47 -6.94
N LEU A 150 5.11 -13.15 -6.25
CA LEU A 150 5.73 -11.83 -6.29
C LEU A 150 6.17 -11.47 -7.72
N LYS A 151 6.76 -12.40 -8.47
CA LYS A 151 7.14 -12.21 -9.88
C LYS A 151 5.96 -11.81 -10.76
N ILE A 152 4.84 -12.51 -10.62
CA ILE A 152 3.62 -12.19 -11.37
C ILE A 152 3.07 -10.81 -10.98
N LEU A 153 3.03 -10.52 -9.69
CA LEU A 153 2.52 -9.24 -9.20
C LEU A 153 3.39 -8.06 -9.64
N ALA A 154 4.71 -8.23 -9.68
CA ALA A 154 5.63 -7.19 -10.12
C ALA A 154 5.58 -6.91 -11.63
N ALA A 155 5.21 -7.88 -12.47
CA ALA A 155 5.17 -7.66 -13.92
C ALA A 155 4.06 -6.64 -14.32
N PRO A 156 4.25 -5.84 -15.42
CA PRO A 156 5.45 -5.81 -16.27
C PRO A 156 6.56 -4.87 -15.77
N GLU A 157 6.28 -3.82 -15.02
CA GLU A 157 7.22 -2.73 -14.71
C GLU A 157 7.55 -2.57 -13.23
N GLY A 158 6.87 -3.32 -12.35
CA GLY A 158 7.12 -3.32 -10.92
C GLY A 158 8.38 -4.12 -10.54
N ALA A 159 8.66 -4.15 -9.24
CA ALA A 159 9.80 -4.88 -8.69
C ALA A 159 9.45 -5.47 -7.32
N TYR A 160 10.22 -6.45 -6.87
CA TYR A 160 10.18 -6.92 -5.49
C TYR A 160 11.59 -7.22 -5.00
N TYR A 161 11.78 -7.15 -3.70
CA TYR A 161 13.04 -7.53 -3.09
C TYR A 161 12.83 -8.02 -1.65
N HIS A 162 13.63 -9.02 -1.25
CA HIS A 162 13.70 -9.52 0.13
C HIS A 162 14.74 -8.70 0.90
N PHE A 163 14.29 -7.79 1.78
CA PHE A 163 15.13 -6.82 2.48
C PHE A 163 15.79 -7.36 3.75
N GLY A 164 15.37 -8.52 4.24
CA GLY A 164 15.92 -9.13 5.45
C GLY A 164 14.87 -9.85 6.28
N PRO A 165 15.04 -9.94 7.61
CA PRO A 165 14.13 -10.67 8.49
C PRO A 165 12.73 -10.07 8.51
N SER A 166 11.76 -10.82 9.06
CA SER A 166 10.37 -10.37 9.20
C SER A 166 10.28 -9.01 9.89
N GLY A 167 9.51 -8.10 9.30
CA GLY A 167 9.39 -6.69 9.65
C GLY A 167 10.24 -5.76 8.78
N SER A 168 11.27 -6.25 8.08
CA SER A 168 12.11 -5.41 7.22
C SER A 168 11.35 -4.88 6.00
N GLY A 169 10.43 -5.64 5.45
CA GLY A 169 9.58 -5.21 4.34
C GLY A 169 8.68 -4.04 4.74
N HIS A 170 7.95 -4.17 5.84
CA HIS A 170 7.12 -3.09 6.38
C HIS A 170 7.95 -1.88 6.82
N PHE A 171 9.14 -2.08 7.37
CA PHE A 171 10.06 -0.98 7.70
C PHE A 171 10.46 -0.17 6.45
N VAL A 172 10.85 -0.86 5.37
CA VAL A 172 11.18 -0.20 4.11
C VAL A 172 9.94 0.48 3.52
N LYS A 173 8.78 -0.16 3.60
CA LYS A 173 7.51 0.40 3.09
C LYS A 173 7.08 1.65 3.86
N MET A 174 7.13 1.66 5.20
CA MET A 174 6.75 2.86 5.95
C MET A 174 7.70 4.04 5.66
N THR A 175 9.00 3.76 5.49
CA THR A 175 9.99 4.77 5.09
C THR A 175 9.72 5.31 3.70
N HIS A 176 9.38 4.43 2.73
CA HIS A 176 8.93 4.85 1.39
C HIS A 176 7.73 5.81 1.48
N ASN A 177 6.71 5.50 2.28
CA ASN A 177 5.54 6.36 2.41
C ASN A 177 5.87 7.68 3.11
N ALA A 178 6.80 7.69 4.05
CA ALA A 178 7.29 8.93 4.66
C ALA A 178 8.00 9.85 3.64
N ILE A 179 8.83 9.27 2.76
CA ILE A 179 9.45 9.99 1.64
C ILE A 179 8.36 10.54 0.69
N GLU A 180 7.34 9.72 0.36
CA GLU A 180 6.20 10.14 -0.46
C GLU A 180 5.51 11.39 0.14
N TYR A 181 5.31 11.46 1.47
CA TYR A 181 4.75 12.64 2.14
C TYR A 181 5.59 13.89 1.87
N GLY A 182 6.90 13.80 2.03
CA GLY A 182 7.82 14.91 1.76
C GLY A 182 7.78 15.37 0.31
N MET A 183 7.83 14.42 -0.63
CA MET A 183 7.75 14.71 -2.07
C MET A 183 6.43 15.39 -2.46
N MET A 184 5.30 14.84 -1.99
CA MET A 184 3.98 15.41 -2.24
C MET A 184 3.85 16.81 -1.66
N GLN A 185 4.37 17.04 -0.45
CA GLN A 185 4.33 18.35 0.21
C GLN A 185 5.15 19.39 -0.56
N SER A 186 6.36 19.03 -1.00
CA SER A 186 7.21 19.93 -1.79
C SER A 186 6.55 20.34 -3.12
N LEU A 187 5.92 19.38 -3.82
CA LEU A 187 5.14 19.67 -5.02
C LEU A 187 3.97 20.62 -4.69
N ALA A 188 3.19 20.30 -3.65
CA ALA A 188 2.03 21.10 -3.27
C ALA A 188 2.39 22.55 -2.93
N GLU A 189 3.50 22.78 -2.22
CA GLU A 189 4.02 24.11 -1.89
C GLU A 189 4.50 24.85 -3.15
N GLY A 190 5.23 24.16 -4.03
CA GLY A 190 5.69 24.75 -5.29
C GLY A 190 4.54 25.17 -6.19
N TYR A 191 3.55 24.33 -6.41
CA TYR A 191 2.37 24.68 -7.20
C TYR A 191 1.51 25.77 -6.54
N ARG A 192 1.42 25.78 -5.21
CA ARG A 192 0.77 26.86 -4.48
C ARG A 192 1.50 28.19 -4.67
N MET A 193 2.84 28.19 -4.66
CA MET A 193 3.64 29.40 -4.96
C MET A 193 3.34 29.93 -6.36
N LEU A 194 3.21 29.06 -7.37
CA LEU A 194 2.81 29.48 -8.72
C LEU A 194 1.38 30.05 -8.75
N LYS A 195 0.44 29.44 -8.00
CA LYS A 195 -0.97 29.88 -7.95
C LYS A 195 -1.17 31.22 -7.25
N GLU A 196 -0.49 31.40 -6.11
CA GLU A 196 -0.68 32.57 -5.23
C GLU A 196 0.36 33.66 -5.46
N GLY A 197 1.43 33.39 -6.25
CA GLY A 197 2.57 34.25 -6.51
C GLY A 197 2.25 35.49 -7.36
N PRO A 198 3.29 36.21 -7.82
CA PRO A 198 3.12 37.48 -8.50
C PRO A 198 2.49 37.42 -9.91
N TYR A 199 2.62 36.24 -10.58
CA TYR A 199 2.08 36.01 -11.91
C TYR A 199 0.77 35.20 -11.80
N LYS A 200 -0.38 35.86 -12.02
CA LYS A 200 -1.70 35.27 -11.71
C LYS A 200 -2.25 34.30 -12.76
N ASP A 201 -1.76 34.40 -13.99
CA ASP A 201 -2.28 33.66 -15.13
C ASP A 201 -1.41 32.47 -15.54
N ILE A 202 -0.58 31.95 -14.61
CA ILE A 202 0.23 30.76 -14.87
C ILE A 202 -0.69 29.55 -15.00
N ASP A 203 -0.59 28.87 -16.15
CA ASP A 203 -1.19 27.54 -16.34
C ASP A 203 -0.37 26.50 -15.57
N LEU A 204 -0.90 26.06 -14.44
CA LEU A 204 -0.24 25.12 -13.55
C LEU A 204 -0.10 23.73 -14.20
N ALA A 205 -1.05 23.32 -15.01
CA ALA A 205 -0.98 22.04 -15.72
C ALA A 205 0.13 22.07 -16.78
N ALA A 206 0.25 23.19 -17.51
CA ALA A 206 1.34 23.39 -18.46
C ALA A 206 2.73 23.43 -17.77
N ALA A 207 2.83 24.04 -16.60
CA ALA A 207 4.06 24.01 -15.80
C ALA A 207 4.44 22.56 -15.44
N GLY A 208 3.48 21.77 -14.96
CA GLY A 208 3.67 20.35 -14.64
C GLY A 208 4.04 19.52 -15.86
N ASP A 209 3.49 19.83 -17.02
CA ASP A 209 3.82 19.16 -18.27
C ASP A 209 5.27 19.43 -18.70
N VAL A 210 5.70 20.67 -18.64
CA VAL A 210 7.12 21.03 -18.92
C VAL A 210 8.05 20.31 -17.94
N TRP A 211 7.72 20.29 -16.66
CA TRP A 211 8.55 19.61 -15.65
C TRP A 211 8.58 18.09 -15.81
N GLN A 212 7.57 17.50 -16.43
CA GLN A 212 7.55 16.06 -16.69
C GLN A 212 8.50 15.62 -17.80
N HIS A 213 8.97 16.56 -18.66
CA HIS A 213 9.87 16.31 -19.77
C HIS A 213 11.33 16.54 -19.37
N HIS A 214 11.94 15.53 -18.72
CA HIS A 214 13.37 15.48 -18.36
C HIS A 214 13.85 16.58 -17.42
N SER A 215 12.98 17.22 -16.63
CA SER A 215 13.42 18.10 -15.55
C SER A 215 13.82 17.30 -14.31
N VAL A 216 14.57 17.91 -13.38
CA VAL A 216 15.02 17.25 -12.14
C VAL A 216 13.85 16.87 -11.22
N VAL A 217 12.68 17.50 -11.36
CA VAL A 217 11.47 17.19 -10.58
C VAL A 217 10.51 16.21 -11.29
N THR A 218 10.93 15.63 -12.42
CA THR A 218 10.18 14.59 -13.12
C THR A 218 9.89 13.45 -12.14
N SER A 219 8.61 13.11 -11.99
CA SER A 219 8.17 12.03 -11.11
C SER A 219 6.73 11.63 -11.43
N TRP A 220 6.34 10.42 -11.03
CA TRP A 220 4.95 10.02 -11.11
C TRP A 220 4.03 10.96 -10.32
N LEU A 221 4.46 11.44 -9.15
CA LEU A 221 3.69 12.41 -8.37
C LEU A 221 3.48 13.74 -9.12
N ASN A 222 4.48 14.23 -9.86
CA ASN A 222 4.31 15.42 -10.71
C ASN A 222 3.33 15.15 -11.86
N GLU A 223 3.38 13.97 -12.49
CA GLU A 223 2.42 13.56 -13.52
C GLU A 223 0.99 13.58 -12.99
N LEU A 224 0.75 12.93 -11.85
CA LEU A 224 -0.56 12.91 -11.20
C LEU A 224 -1.05 14.30 -10.79
N THR A 225 -0.13 15.17 -10.36
CA THR A 225 -0.41 16.57 -10.04
C THR A 225 -0.86 17.34 -11.29
N ARG A 226 -0.10 17.21 -12.38
CA ARG A 226 -0.44 17.79 -13.69
C ARG A 226 -1.83 17.34 -14.13
N ASP A 227 -2.12 16.06 -14.05
CA ASP A 227 -3.39 15.49 -14.52
C ASP A 227 -4.57 15.94 -13.65
N ALA A 228 -4.38 16.04 -12.33
CA ALA A 228 -5.38 16.61 -11.44
C ALA A 228 -5.69 18.07 -11.77
N LEU A 229 -4.67 18.86 -12.09
CA LEU A 229 -4.81 20.26 -12.45
C LEU A 229 -5.37 20.49 -13.87
N LYS A 230 -5.14 19.55 -14.81
CA LYS A 230 -5.81 19.55 -16.12
C LYS A 230 -7.32 19.35 -15.97
N GLU A 231 -7.74 18.45 -15.09
CA GLU A 231 -9.16 18.15 -14.86
C GLU A 231 -9.85 19.25 -14.03
N ASN A 232 -9.16 19.80 -13.03
CA ASN A 232 -9.70 20.79 -12.11
C ASN A 232 -8.63 21.84 -11.73
N PRO A 233 -8.45 22.89 -12.56
CA PRO A 233 -7.37 23.87 -12.37
C PRO A 233 -7.43 24.67 -11.07
N ASN A 234 -8.61 24.79 -10.47
CA ASN A 234 -8.82 25.51 -9.21
C ASN A 234 -9.01 24.59 -8.00
N LEU A 235 -9.08 23.29 -8.21
CA LEU A 235 -9.40 22.30 -7.19
C LEU A 235 -10.74 22.58 -6.50
N ASP A 236 -11.73 23.03 -7.30
CA ASP A 236 -13.07 23.35 -6.84
C ASP A 236 -13.76 22.07 -6.32
N GLY A 237 -14.52 22.19 -5.22
CA GLY A 237 -15.21 21.06 -4.62
C GLY A 237 -14.30 20.10 -3.83
N ILE A 238 -13.00 20.42 -3.61
CA ILE A 238 -12.09 19.66 -2.77
C ILE A 238 -11.90 20.41 -1.46
N ASP A 239 -12.22 19.77 -0.32
CA ASP A 239 -12.15 20.40 1.01
C ASP A 239 -10.72 20.62 1.52
N GLY A 240 -9.74 19.86 1.01
CA GLY A 240 -8.34 19.96 1.42
C GLY A 240 -7.99 19.18 2.69
N PHE A 241 -8.91 18.33 3.19
CA PHE A 241 -8.62 17.38 4.25
C PHE A 241 -7.68 16.27 3.72
N VAL A 242 -6.57 16.04 4.40
CA VAL A 242 -5.58 15.01 4.02
C VAL A 242 -5.39 14.04 5.19
N ALA A 243 -5.97 12.85 5.07
CA ALA A 243 -5.77 11.80 6.07
C ALA A 243 -4.31 11.31 6.07
N GLU A 244 -3.83 10.89 7.22
CA GLU A 244 -2.61 10.10 7.37
C GLU A 244 -2.96 8.64 7.64
N SER A 245 -2.09 7.71 7.30
CA SER A 245 -2.34 6.26 7.33
C SER A 245 -1.39 5.49 8.25
N GLY A 246 -0.60 6.21 9.06
CA GLY A 246 0.27 5.65 10.09
C GLY A 246 1.74 5.60 9.71
N GLU A 247 2.09 5.29 8.47
CA GLU A 247 3.46 4.95 8.06
C GLU A 247 4.46 6.09 8.30
N ALA A 248 4.09 7.34 7.97
CA ALA A 248 4.96 8.49 8.24
C ALA A 248 5.12 8.74 9.75
N ARG A 249 4.06 8.53 10.54
CA ARG A 249 4.11 8.60 12.00
C ARG A 249 5.08 7.57 12.58
N TRP A 250 4.94 6.29 12.19
CA TRP A 250 5.82 5.22 12.66
C TRP A 250 7.27 5.46 12.24
N THR A 251 7.50 6.05 11.05
CA THR A 251 8.84 6.45 10.59
C THR A 251 9.42 7.52 11.50
N LEU A 252 8.65 8.58 11.81
CA LEU A 252 9.09 9.68 12.68
C LEU A 252 9.34 9.21 14.12
N GLU A 253 8.46 8.38 14.67
CA GLU A 253 8.64 7.76 15.99
C GLU A 253 9.93 6.91 16.05
N THR A 254 10.17 6.13 15.00
CA THR A 254 11.38 5.30 14.90
C THR A 254 12.63 6.18 14.76
N ALA A 255 12.57 7.22 13.94
CA ALA A 255 13.68 8.19 13.79
C ALA A 255 14.00 8.86 15.13
N GLN A 256 12.98 9.32 15.87
CA GLN A 256 13.15 9.89 17.18
C GLN A 256 13.83 8.92 18.17
N ALA A 257 13.41 7.66 18.17
CA ALA A 257 14.01 6.62 19.02
C ALA A 257 15.48 6.34 18.69
N LEU A 258 15.88 6.56 17.42
CA LEU A 258 17.23 6.40 16.91
C LEU A 258 18.07 7.69 16.97
N GLY A 259 17.49 8.82 17.38
CA GLY A 259 18.15 10.13 17.37
C GLY A 259 18.42 10.69 15.97
N LEU A 260 17.57 10.32 14.99
CA LEU A 260 17.67 10.78 13.60
C LEU A 260 16.72 11.94 13.35
N ASP A 261 17.22 13.04 12.83
CA ASP A 261 16.41 14.20 12.43
C ASP A 261 15.79 13.99 11.04
N MET A 262 14.46 14.19 10.95
CA MET A 262 13.71 14.10 9.69
C MET A 262 12.83 15.35 9.46
N PRO A 263 13.42 16.57 9.40
CA PRO A 263 12.65 17.83 9.40
C PRO A 263 11.70 17.97 8.21
N SER A 264 12.06 17.52 7.02
CA SER A 264 11.21 17.62 5.83
C SER A 264 9.98 16.70 5.93
N ILE A 265 10.15 15.50 6.44
CA ILE A 265 9.05 14.55 6.64
C ILE A 265 8.16 14.99 7.79
N GLN A 266 8.75 15.52 8.87
CA GLN A 266 8.00 16.08 10.01
C GLN A 266 7.11 17.24 9.54
N ALA A 267 7.64 18.19 8.77
CA ALA A 267 6.87 19.32 8.24
C ALA A 267 5.70 18.83 7.35
N ALA A 268 5.94 17.86 6.48
CA ALA A 268 4.90 17.28 5.64
C ALA A 268 3.81 16.56 6.44
N PHE A 269 4.18 15.84 7.49
CA PHE A 269 3.26 15.19 8.42
C PHE A 269 2.42 16.22 9.18
N ASP A 270 3.03 17.28 9.71
CA ASP A 270 2.37 18.36 10.46
C ASP A 270 1.32 19.09 9.60
N VAL A 271 1.60 19.32 8.32
CA VAL A 271 0.63 19.90 7.38
C VAL A 271 -0.60 19.01 7.24
N ARG A 272 -0.43 17.68 7.12
CA ARG A 272 -1.56 16.76 7.06
C ARG A 272 -2.39 16.78 8.35
N VAL A 273 -1.75 16.72 9.50
CA VAL A 273 -2.43 16.81 10.81
C VAL A 273 -3.18 18.14 10.94
N ALA A 274 -2.56 19.25 10.55
CA ALA A 274 -3.19 20.56 10.58
C ALA A 274 -4.41 20.66 9.63
N SER A 275 -4.35 20.00 8.46
CA SER A 275 -5.47 19.96 7.52
C SER A 275 -6.71 19.27 8.12
N GLN A 276 -6.50 18.25 8.94
CA GLN A 276 -7.58 17.55 9.67
C GLN A 276 -8.25 18.42 10.74
N GLN A 277 -7.58 19.51 11.13
CA GLN A 277 -8.09 20.53 12.07
C GLN A 277 -8.64 21.77 11.32
N GLY A 278 -8.89 21.66 10.02
CA GLY A 278 -9.45 22.74 9.19
C GLY A 278 -8.44 23.76 8.67
N LYS A 279 -7.13 23.58 8.89
CA LYS A 279 -6.11 24.45 8.27
C LYS A 279 -5.85 24.01 6.83
N VAL A 280 -6.71 24.46 5.93
CA VAL A 280 -6.70 24.06 4.52
C VAL A 280 -6.31 25.22 3.62
N ASN A 281 -5.70 24.91 2.47
CA ASN A 281 -5.29 25.86 1.45
C ASN A 281 -5.18 25.15 0.09
N PHE A 282 -4.79 25.86 -0.97
CA PHE A 282 -4.60 25.26 -2.29
C PHE A 282 -3.66 24.06 -2.28
N GLY A 283 -2.55 24.12 -1.51
CA GLY A 283 -1.61 23.00 -1.40
C GLY A 283 -2.23 21.76 -0.79
N THR A 284 -3.01 21.87 0.30
CA THR A 284 -3.70 20.72 0.92
C THR A 284 -4.80 20.14 0.03
N LYS A 285 -5.49 20.98 -0.75
CA LYS A 285 -6.42 20.51 -1.79
C LYS A 285 -5.70 19.70 -2.88
N LEU A 286 -4.51 20.17 -3.28
CA LEU A 286 -3.70 19.45 -4.26
C LEU A 286 -3.18 18.12 -3.71
N LEU A 287 -2.78 18.06 -2.44
CA LEU A 287 -2.43 16.80 -1.76
C LEU A 287 -3.58 15.79 -1.79
N ALA A 288 -4.80 16.25 -1.50
CA ALA A 288 -5.99 15.39 -1.56
C ALA A 288 -6.26 14.88 -2.99
N ALA A 289 -6.13 15.76 -4.00
CA ALA A 289 -6.28 15.40 -5.40
C ALA A 289 -5.23 14.36 -5.86
N MET A 290 -3.95 14.54 -5.52
CA MET A 290 -2.90 13.55 -5.80
C MET A 290 -3.22 12.20 -5.19
N ARG A 291 -3.62 12.14 -3.92
CA ARG A 291 -3.98 10.90 -3.23
C ARG A 291 -5.15 10.17 -3.87
N ASN A 292 -6.12 10.92 -4.37
CA ASN A 292 -7.22 10.34 -5.14
C ASN A 292 -6.71 9.65 -6.42
N LYS A 293 -5.80 10.29 -7.15
CA LYS A 293 -5.26 9.79 -8.42
C LYS A 293 -4.52 8.45 -8.30
N PHE A 294 -3.65 8.27 -7.32
CA PHE A 294 -2.91 7.00 -7.18
C PHE A 294 -3.57 5.99 -6.25
N GLY A 295 -4.31 6.44 -5.24
CA GLY A 295 -4.87 5.57 -4.21
C GLY A 295 -6.40 5.41 -4.25
N GLY A 296 -7.11 6.12 -5.14
CA GLY A 296 -8.58 6.13 -5.17
C GLY A 296 -9.18 6.61 -3.84
N HIS A 297 -8.44 7.43 -3.06
CA HIS A 297 -8.96 7.99 -1.82
C HIS A 297 -10.14 8.93 -2.12
N LYS A 298 -11.19 8.85 -1.29
CA LYS A 298 -12.35 9.72 -1.48
C LYS A 298 -11.93 11.18 -1.36
N LEU A 299 -12.41 12.01 -2.28
CA LEU A 299 -12.40 13.45 -2.15
C LEU A 299 -13.63 13.82 -1.34
N ASN A 300 -13.44 14.54 -0.25
CA ASN A 300 -14.54 15.19 0.43
C ASN A 300 -14.82 16.53 -0.27
N ALA A 301 -16.08 16.87 -0.37
CA ALA A 301 -16.55 18.11 -0.98
C ALA A 301 -16.93 19.14 0.08
#